data_ce5fc375b3d90b8c4ec21f0467b14745
#
_entry.id   ce5fc375b3d90b8c4ec21f0467b14745
#
_cell.length_a   1.000
_cell.length_b   1.000
_cell.length_c   1.000
_cell.angle_alpha   90.00
_cell.angle_beta   90.00
_cell.angle_gamma   90.00
#
_symmetry.space_group_name_H-M   'P 1'
#
loop_
_entity.id
_entity.type
_entity.pdbx_description
1 polymer ?
#
loop_
_entity_poly.entity_id
_entity_poly.type
_entity_poly.pdbx_seq_one_letter_code
_entity_poly.pdbx_strand_id
1 'polypeptide(L)'
;MRIGIELNGVLRDTLKKIQQEYEKWYVENPFKEDDSEDKFEYEVMSDLTTLDITSHLKFRDENDLYDFLYKEHTMEIFGHAGSVEVSGMMDLNDFYLDTRDNHDTIIVSDEIGKSKPASLFFISKFGCLVESVKFYSESTIKSLWDSVDVLLTANPKLLLEHPEDKKVIKFNTNYNSEINIEHSISSIKELKSKISEIYD
;
A
#
# COMPACT_ATOMS: atom_id res chain seq x y z
N MET A 1 -2.65 15.92 17.17
CA MET A 1 -2.14 15.82 15.79
C MET A 1 -2.64 14.53 15.17
N ARG A 2 -2.93 14.53 13.86
CA ARG A 2 -3.44 13.35 13.12
C ARG A 2 -2.33 12.76 12.27
N ILE A 3 -1.96 11.52 12.56
CA ILE A 3 -0.88 10.79 11.90
C ILE A 3 -1.49 9.73 11.00
N GLY A 4 -1.32 9.90 9.69
CA GLY A 4 -1.71 8.90 8.69
C GLY A 4 -0.61 7.87 8.49
N ILE A 5 -0.97 6.60 8.48
CA ILE A 5 -0.08 5.49 8.16
C ILE A 5 -0.63 4.79 6.92
N GLU A 6 0.09 4.86 5.82
CA GLU A 6 -0.35 4.19 4.59
C GLU A 6 -0.27 2.67 4.74
N LEU A 7 -1.30 1.97 4.25
CA LEU A 7 -1.34 0.52 4.32
C LEU A 7 -0.43 -0.11 3.27
N ASN A 8 -0.56 0.33 2.00
CA ASN A 8 0.18 -0.21 0.88
C ASN A 8 1.66 0.20 0.91
N GLY A 9 2.56 -0.75 0.86
CA GLY A 9 4.00 -0.52 0.82
C GLY A 9 4.64 -0.08 2.15
N VAL A 10 3.84 0.16 3.20
CA VAL A 10 4.33 0.45 4.56
C VAL A 10 4.04 -0.73 5.49
N LEU A 11 2.79 -1.14 5.59
CA LEU A 11 2.37 -2.27 6.43
C LEU A 11 2.16 -3.54 5.62
N ARG A 12 1.61 -3.41 4.42
CA ARG A 12 1.23 -4.49 3.51
C ARG A 12 2.12 -4.50 2.27
N ASP A 13 2.73 -5.66 1.98
CA ASP A 13 3.56 -5.87 0.79
C ASP A 13 2.69 -6.21 -0.44
N THR A 14 1.96 -5.20 -0.90
CA THR A 14 0.97 -5.34 -1.97
C THR A 14 1.61 -5.66 -3.32
N LEU A 15 2.71 -5.00 -3.69
CA LEU A 15 3.37 -5.22 -4.98
C LEU A 15 3.89 -6.65 -5.12
N LYS A 16 4.57 -7.15 -4.11
CA LYS A 16 5.03 -8.53 -4.09
C LYS A 16 3.87 -9.52 -4.24
N LYS A 17 2.75 -9.24 -3.57
CA LYS A 17 1.57 -10.12 -3.65
C LYS A 17 0.91 -10.05 -5.03
N ILE A 18 0.84 -8.88 -5.65
CA ILE A 18 0.37 -8.71 -7.03
C ILE A 18 1.18 -9.59 -7.99
N GLN A 19 2.52 -9.50 -7.93
CA GLN A 19 3.39 -10.31 -8.77
C GLN A 19 3.17 -11.81 -8.55
N GLN A 20 3.14 -12.27 -7.30
CA GLN A 20 2.91 -13.68 -6.96
C GLN A 20 1.58 -14.22 -7.49
N GLU A 21 0.49 -13.44 -7.36
CA GLU A 21 -0.82 -13.88 -7.86
C GLU A 21 -0.86 -13.84 -9.39
N TYR A 22 -0.21 -12.86 -10.03
CA TYR A 22 -0.11 -12.82 -11.48
C TYR A 22 0.65 -14.03 -12.03
N GLU A 23 1.83 -14.35 -11.49
CA GLU A 23 2.63 -15.51 -11.87
C GLU A 23 1.81 -16.79 -11.74
N LYS A 24 1.19 -17.01 -10.58
CA LYS A 24 0.41 -18.19 -10.26
C LYS A 24 -0.77 -18.41 -11.21
N TRP A 25 -1.54 -17.36 -11.50
CA TRP A 25 -2.81 -17.49 -12.21
C TRP A 25 -2.71 -17.27 -13.72
N TYR A 26 -1.75 -16.48 -14.16
CA TYR A 26 -1.63 -16.07 -15.55
C TYR A 26 -0.45 -16.69 -16.29
N VAL A 27 0.65 -16.99 -15.60
CA VAL A 27 1.86 -17.55 -16.21
C VAL A 27 1.96 -19.06 -15.95
N GLU A 28 1.80 -19.49 -14.69
CA GLU A 28 2.02 -20.88 -14.29
C GLU A 28 0.77 -21.77 -14.38
N ASN A 29 -0.42 -21.19 -14.61
CA ASN A 29 -1.66 -21.94 -14.61
C ASN A 29 -1.84 -22.76 -15.91
N PRO A 30 -1.60 -24.09 -15.88
CA PRO A 30 -1.71 -24.95 -17.07
C PRO A 30 -3.17 -25.16 -17.53
N PHE A 31 -4.15 -24.71 -16.75
CA PHE A 31 -5.58 -24.89 -16.99
C PHE A 31 -6.26 -23.63 -17.54
N LYS A 32 -5.50 -22.56 -17.78
CA LYS A 32 -6.04 -21.39 -18.45
C LYS A 32 -6.12 -21.68 -19.95
N GLU A 33 -7.10 -22.49 -20.35
CA GLU A 33 -7.48 -22.66 -21.76
C GLU A 33 -8.08 -21.33 -22.23
N ASP A 34 -7.28 -20.58 -22.97
CA ASP A 34 -7.80 -19.48 -23.76
C ASP A 34 -8.39 -20.07 -25.04
N ASP A 35 -9.70 -20.33 -25.02
CA ASP A 35 -10.44 -20.84 -26.18
C ASP A 35 -10.57 -19.79 -27.32
N SER A 36 -9.97 -18.61 -27.14
CA SER A 36 -9.96 -17.59 -28.18
C SER A 36 -8.96 -17.93 -29.31
N GLU A 37 -9.33 -17.64 -30.56
CA GLU A 37 -8.45 -17.81 -31.73
C GLU A 37 -7.18 -16.93 -31.60
N ASP A 38 -7.24 -15.83 -30.82
CA ASP A 38 -6.12 -14.94 -30.48
C ASP A 38 -5.59 -15.25 -29.08
N LYS A 39 -4.64 -16.17 -28.98
CA LYS A 39 -3.96 -16.48 -27.71
C LYS A 39 -3.14 -15.29 -27.24
N PHE A 40 -3.58 -14.65 -26.15
CA PHE A 40 -2.77 -13.64 -25.48
C PHE A 40 -1.76 -14.31 -24.55
N GLU A 41 -0.49 -13.96 -24.71
CA GLU A 41 0.58 -14.48 -23.87
C GLU A 41 0.84 -13.53 -22.70
N TYR A 42 0.47 -13.97 -21.50
CA TYR A 42 0.76 -13.28 -20.25
C TYR A 42 2.23 -13.51 -19.85
N GLU A 43 2.90 -12.47 -19.43
CA GLU A 43 4.33 -12.52 -19.16
C GLU A 43 4.70 -11.57 -18.00
N VAL A 44 5.62 -12.01 -17.12
CA VAL A 44 6.35 -11.14 -16.21
C VAL A 44 7.56 -10.60 -16.96
N MET A 45 7.52 -9.33 -17.36
CA MET A 45 8.59 -8.69 -18.12
C MET A 45 9.80 -8.34 -17.25
N SER A 46 9.55 -8.04 -15.97
CA SER A 46 10.59 -7.76 -14.96
C SER A 46 9.98 -7.77 -13.56
N ASP A 47 10.84 -7.81 -12.53
CA ASP A 47 10.42 -7.64 -11.14
C ASP A 47 9.74 -6.29 -10.93
N LEU A 48 8.70 -6.27 -10.07
CA LEU A 48 7.97 -5.05 -9.72
C LEU A 48 8.83 -4.09 -8.90
N THR A 49 9.42 -3.13 -9.58
CA THR A 49 10.26 -2.08 -8.99
C THR A 49 9.63 -0.70 -8.99
N THR A 50 8.40 -0.57 -9.50
CA THR A 50 7.62 0.68 -9.52
C THR A 50 6.15 0.40 -9.18
N LEU A 51 5.36 1.46 -8.91
CA LEU A 51 3.91 1.34 -8.73
C LEU A 51 3.15 1.19 -10.05
N ASP A 52 3.78 1.46 -11.19
CA ASP A 52 3.23 1.17 -12.51
C ASP A 52 3.44 -0.31 -12.84
N ILE A 53 2.48 -1.13 -12.42
CA ILE A 53 2.54 -2.58 -12.61
C ILE A 53 2.48 -2.99 -14.08
N THR A 54 1.93 -2.15 -14.97
CA THR A 54 1.83 -2.45 -16.40
C THR A 54 3.17 -2.37 -17.13
N SER A 55 4.14 -1.68 -16.55
CA SER A 55 5.51 -1.68 -17.06
C SER A 55 6.28 -2.97 -16.74
N HIS A 56 5.74 -3.83 -15.88
CA HIS A 56 6.37 -5.06 -15.40
C HIS A 56 5.56 -6.33 -15.71
N LEU A 57 4.23 -6.22 -15.72
CA LEU A 57 3.30 -7.32 -15.96
C LEU A 57 2.45 -7.02 -17.19
N LYS A 58 2.40 -7.98 -18.12
CA LYS A 58 1.71 -7.80 -19.38
C LYS A 58 0.22 -8.14 -19.25
N PHE A 59 -0.64 -7.17 -19.51
CA PHE A 59 -2.10 -7.32 -19.55
C PHE A 59 -2.62 -7.05 -20.94
N ARG A 60 -3.76 -7.60 -21.32
CA ARG A 60 -4.42 -7.37 -22.63
C ARG A 60 -4.80 -5.90 -22.79
N ASP A 61 -5.43 -5.36 -21.77
CA ASP A 61 -5.89 -3.97 -21.69
C ASP A 61 -6.12 -3.55 -20.21
N GLU A 62 -6.62 -2.34 -20.03
CA GLU A 62 -6.93 -1.80 -18.70
C GLU A 62 -8.07 -2.56 -17.99
N ASN A 63 -9.00 -3.19 -18.72
CA ASN A 63 -10.07 -3.97 -18.10
C ASN A 63 -9.54 -5.29 -17.56
N ASP A 64 -8.62 -5.95 -18.28
CA ASP A 64 -7.95 -7.16 -17.83
C ASP A 64 -7.17 -6.91 -16.52
N LEU A 65 -6.43 -5.80 -16.46
CA LEU A 65 -5.77 -5.33 -15.25
C LEU A 65 -6.78 -5.07 -14.11
N TYR A 66 -7.86 -4.34 -14.41
CA TYR A 66 -8.87 -4.03 -13.40
C TYR A 66 -9.57 -5.30 -12.89
N ASP A 67 -9.89 -6.23 -13.76
CA ASP A 67 -10.54 -7.49 -13.40
C ASP A 67 -9.62 -8.34 -12.52
N PHE A 68 -8.35 -8.44 -12.88
CA PHE A 68 -7.33 -9.11 -12.06
C PHE A 68 -7.26 -8.53 -10.65
N LEU A 69 -7.11 -7.20 -10.50
CA LEU A 69 -6.94 -6.56 -9.20
C LEU A 69 -8.22 -6.51 -8.37
N TYR A 70 -9.36 -6.15 -9.00
CA TYR A 70 -10.54 -5.72 -8.26
C TYR A 70 -11.77 -6.63 -8.41
N LYS A 71 -11.70 -7.70 -9.21
CA LYS A 71 -12.78 -8.68 -9.34
C LYS A 71 -12.34 -10.09 -9.01
N GLU A 72 -11.29 -10.60 -9.68
CA GLU A 72 -10.92 -12.01 -9.65
C GLU A 72 -10.04 -12.35 -8.44
N HIS A 73 -8.96 -11.57 -8.21
CA HIS A 73 -7.95 -11.88 -7.19
C HIS A 73 -7.89 -10.88 -6.03
N THR A 74 -8.95 -10.09 -5.86
CA THR A 74 -8.99 -8.99 -4.88
C THR A 74 -8.69 -9.45 -3.45
N MET A 75 -9.29 -10.56 -3.02
CA MET A 75 -9.09 -11.04 -1.65
C MET A 75 -7.67 -11.58 -1.46
N GLU A 76 -7.15 -12.30 -2.44
CA GLU A 76 -5.79 -12.84 -2.43
C GLU A 76 -4.77 -11.70 -2.37
N ILE A 77 -4.93 -10.69 -3.21
CA ILE A 77 -4.00 -9.56 -3.31
C ILE A 77 -4.08 -8.68 -2.07
N PHE A 78 -5.27 -8.19 -1.71
CA PHE A 78 -5.42 -7.17 -0.67
C PHE A 78 -5.69 -7.73 0.72
N GLY A 79 -6.26 -8.92 0.84
CA GLY A 79 -6.58 -9.58 2.11
C GLY A 79 -5.50 -10.56 2.58
N HIS A 80 -4.88 -11.28 1.64
CA HIS A 80 -3.92 -12.33 1.95
C HIS A 80 -2.45 -11.96 1.65
N ALA A 81 -2.16 -10.71 1.35
CA ALA A 81 -0.78 -10.23 1.27
C ALA A 81 0.00 -10.48 2.57
N GLY A 82 1.33 -10.49 2.47
CA GLY A 82 2.24 -10.44 3.61
C GLY A 82 2.42 -9.03 4.16
N SER A 83 3.04 -8.93 5.31
CA SER A 83 3.53 -7.67 5.86
C SER A 83 4.85 -7.28 5.20
N VAL A 84 5.11 -5.98 5.06
CA VAL A 84 6.42 -5.46 4.63
C VAL A 84 7.50 -5.84 5.65
N GLU A 85 7.25 -5.60 6.93
CA GLU A 85 8.07 -6.04 8.04
C GLU A 85 7.33 -7.10 8.87
N VAL A 86 8.03 -8.13 9.30
CA VAL A 86 7.44 -9.22 10.11
C VAL A 86 6.80 -8.69 11.40
N SER A 87 7.41 -7.71 12.04
CA SER A 87 6.90 -7.06 13.26
C SER A 87 6.10 -5.79 13.01
N GLY A 88 5.95 -5.35 11.75
CA GLY A 88 5.42 -4.02 11.41
C GLY A 88 4.07 -3.69 12.04
N MET A 89 3.12 -4.63 12.07
CA MET A 89 1.83 -4.41 12.72
C MET A 89 1.94 -4.34 14.25
N MET A 90 2.81 -5.14 14.85
CA MET A 90 3.07 -5.08 16.29
C MET A 90 3.74 -3.75 16.68
N ASP A 91 4.75 -3.34 15.92
CA ASP A 91 5.46 -2.07 16.14
C ASP A 91 4.51 -0.87 15.96
N LEU A 92 3.56 -0.94 15.02
CA LEU A 92 2.50 0.05 14.88
C LEU A 92 1.55 0.06 16.07
N ASN A 93 1.16 -1.11 16.58
CA ASN A 93 0.30 -1.20 17.77
C ASN A 93 0.98 -0.60 18.98
N ASP A 94 2.27 -0.86 19.19
CA ASP A 94 3.07 -0.27 20.25
C ASP A 94 3.14 1.26 20.10
N PHE A 95 3.41 1.76 18.89
CA PHE A 95 3.36 3.19 18.60
C PHE A 95 1.99 3.80 18.92
N TYR A 96 0.90 3.17 18.47
CA TYR A 96 -0.45 3.63 18.72
C TYR A 96 -0.78 3.70 20.21
N LEU A 97 -0.49 2.64 20.97
CA LEU A 97 -0.74 2.59 22.42
C LEU A 97 0.06 3.65 23.18
N ASP A 98 1.29 3.90 22.76
CA ASP A 98 2.18 4.89 23.38
C ASP A 98 1.78 6.35 23.09
N THR A 99 1.04 6.60 21.99
CA THR A 99 0.80 7.96 21.50
C THR A 99 -0.66 8.38 21.46
N ARG A 100 -1.61 7.46 21.60
CA ARG A 100 -3.06 7.68 21.45
C ARG A 100 -3.65 8.76 22.36
N ASP A 101 -3.04 9.06 23.48
CA ASP A 101 -3.51 10.12 24.39
C ASP A 101 -3.16 11.53 23.87
N ASN A 102 -2.19 11.64 22.94
CA ASN A 102 -1.68 12.89 22.40
C ASN A 102 -1.89 13.04 20.88
N HIS A 103 -2.07 11.94 20.16
CA HIS A 103 -2.17 11.89 18.71
C HIS A 103 -3.29 10.96 18.25
N ASP A 104 -3.95 11.34 17.16
CA ASP A 104 -4.90 10.49 16.44
C ASP A 104 -4.15 9.74 15.33
N THR A 105 -4.03 8.43 15.44
CA THR A 105 -3.45 7.59 14.38
C THR A 105 -4.54 7.06 13.48
N ILE A 106 -4.34 7.14 12.17
CA ILE A 106 -5.30 6.72 11.14
C ILE A 106 -4.59 5.84 10.12
N ILE A 107 -5.09 4.63 9.87
CA ILE A 107 -4.68 3.86 8.70
C ILE A 107 -5.30 4.49 7.46
N VAL A 108 -4.50 4.75 6.44
CA VAL A 108 -4.98 5.25 5.15
C VAL A 108 -4.63 4.28 4.04
N SER A 109 -5.49 4.13 3.04
CA SER A 109 -5.23 3.21 1.93
C SER A 109 -5.92 3.67 0.65
N ASP A 110 -5.20 3.60 -0.46
CA ASP A 110 -5.77 3.80 -1.79
C ASP A 110 -6.50 2.54 -2.24
N GLU A 111 -7.82 2.53 -2.07
CA GLU A 111 -8.63 1.35 -2.31
C GLU A 111 -9.96 1.70 -2.96
N ILE A 112 -10.39 0.85 -3.89
CA ILE A 112 -11.67 0.95 -4.57
C ILE A 112 -12.49 -0.36 -4.45
N GLY A 113 -13.80 -0.25 -4.50
CA GLY A 113 -14.69 -1.42 -4.61
C GLY A 113 -14.42 -2.50 -3.56
N LYS A 114 -14.20 -3.72 -4.06
CA LYS A 114 -13.99 -4.92 -3.23
C LYS A 114 -12.65 -4.96 -2.51
N SER A 115 -11.66 -4.15 -2.91
CA SER A 115 -10.38 -4.10 -2.19
C SER A 115 -10.52 -3.50 -0.78
N LYS A 116 -11.53 -2.65 -0.54
CA LYS A 116 -11.81 -2.10 0.80
C LYS A 116 -12.09 -3.18 1.86
N PRO A 117 -13.10 -4.07 1.68
CA PRO A 117 -13.31 -5.16 2.65
C PRO A 117 -12.13 -6.13 2.73
N ALA A 118 -11.39 -6.38 1.64
CA ALA A 118 -10.18 -7.20 1.68
C ALA A 118 -9.09 -6.55 2.53
N SER A 119 -8.90 -5.24 2.44
CA SER A 119 -7.96 -4.48 3.27
C SER A 119 -8.36 -4.46 4.74
N LEU A 120 -9.66 -4.36 5.05
CA LEU A 120 -10.15 -4.49 6.43
C LEU A 120 -9.90 -5.91 6.98
N PHE A 121 -10.05 -6.94 6.15
CA PHE A 121 -9.68 -8.30 6.53
C PHE A 121 -8.17 -8.42 6.84
N PHE A 122 -7.29 -7.82 6.00
CA PHE A 122 -5.86 -7.78 6.27
C PHE A 122 -5.55 -7.15 7.64
N ILE A 123 -6.09 -5.96 7.89
CA ILE A 123 -5.93 -5.22 9.15
C ILE A 123 -6.36 -6.07 10.35
N SER A 124 -7.54 -6.72 10.25
CA SER A 124 -8.07 -7.59 11.29
C SER A 124 -7.22 -8.85 11.51
N LYS A 125 -6.78 -9.48 10.42
CA LYS A 125 -5.95 -10.69 10.44
C LYS A 125 -4.62 -10.48 11.18
N PHE A 126 -4.03 -9.30 11.03
CA PHE A 126 -2.77 -8.95 11.69
C PHE A 126 -2.96 -8.29 13.06
N GLY A 127 -4.20 -8.18 13.56
CA GLY A 127 -4.50 -7.70 14.90
C GLY A 127 -4.18 -6.22 15.11
N CYS A 128 -4.46 -5.37 14.12
CA CYS A 128 -4.27 -3.93 14.23
C CYS A 128 -5.17 -3.34 15.31
N LEU A 129 -4.61 -2.52 16.19
CA LEU A 129 -5.33 -1.82 17.26
C LEU A 129 -5.76 -0.41 16.88
N VAL A 130 -5.26 0.14 15.77
CA VAL A 130 -5.68 1.46 15.28
C VAL A 130 -7.15 1.42 14.90
N GLU A 131 -7.96 2.26 15.53
CA GLU A 131 -9.42 2.24 15.40
C GLU A 131 -9.94 2.88 14.11
N SER A 132 -9.18 3.83 13.55
CA SER A 132 -9.59 4.61 12.40
C SER A 132 -8.95 4.11 11.11
N VAL A 133 -9.77 3.79 10.11
CA VAL A 133 -9.33 3.44 8.75
C VAL A 133 -10.01 4.37 7.76
N LYS A 134 -9.24 4.97 6.87
CA LYS A 134 -9.73 5.84 5.81
C LYS A 134 -9.28 5.37 4.45
N PHE A 135 -10.24 5.11 3.58
CA PHE A 135 -9.99 4.83 2.18
C PHE A 135 -10.04 6.12 1.35
N TYR A 136 -9.12 6.24 0.41
CA TYR A 136 -9.09 7.31 -0.57
C TYR A 136 -8.90 6.73 -1.98
N SER A 137 -8.97 7.56 -2.98
CA SER A 137 -8.63 7.29 -4.36
C SER A 137 -8.10 8.58 -4.98
N GLU A 138 -7.61 8.54 -6.19
CA GLU A 138 -7.12 9.75 -6.88
C GLU A 138 -8.16 10.88 -6.87
N SER A 139 -9.44 10.56 -7.13
CA SER A 139 -10.53 11.55 -7.11
C SER A 139 -10.86 12.10 -5.72
N THR A 140 -10.44 11.43 -4.65
CA THR A 140 -10.69 11.82 -3.25
C THR A 140 -9.41 12.13 -2.46
N ILE A 141 -8.28 12.31 -3.12
CA ILE A 141 -6.97 12.57 -2.49
C ILE A 141 -6.98 13.80 -1.56
N LYS A 142 -7.79 14.82 -1.89
CA LYS A 142 -8.00 15.97 -1.00
C LYS A 142 -8.54 15.53 0.36
N SER A 143 -9.45 14.58 0.39
CA SER A 143 -10.02 14.04 1.63
C SER A 143 -8.97 13.30 2.48
N LEU A 144 -7.95 12.68 1.87
CA LEU A 144 -6.80 12.15 2.58
C LEU A 144 -6.08 13.29 3.32
N TRP A 145 -5.66 14.33 2.59
CA TRP A 145 -4.91 15.45 3.17
C TRP A 145 -5.68 16.24 4.22
N ASP A 146 -7.00 16.36 4.07
CA ASP A 146 -7.88 16.98 5.09
C ASP A 146 -7.93 16.15 6.39
N SER A 147 -7.56 14.88 6.36
CA SER A 147 -7.64 13.97 7.52
C SER A 147 -6.34 13.77 8.28
N VAL A 148 -5.21 14.19 7.73
CA VAL A 148 -3.89 14.00 8.33
C VAL A 148 -3.14 15.31 8.46
N ASP A 149 -2.23 15.39 9.42
CA ASP A 149 -1.26 16.49 9.58
C ASP A 149 0.13 16.00 9.16
N VAL A 150 0.42 14.70 9.42
CA VAL A 150 1.61 13.98 8.98
C VAL A 150 1.18 12.69 8.29
N LEU A 151 1.85 12.32 7.21
CA LEU A 151 1.61 11.06 6.51
C LEU A 151 2.90 10.24 6.40
N LEU A 152 2.91 9.03 6.95
CA LEU A 152 3.90 8.01 6.62
C LEU A 152 3.46 7.27 5.36
N THR A 153 4.26 7.34 4.31
CA THR A 153 3.92 6.74 3.02
C THR A 153 5.16 6.23 2.29
N ALA A 154 4.96 5.18 1.50
CA ALA A 154 5.92 4.69 0.54
C ALA A 154 5.62 5.17 -0.90
N ASN A 155 4.46 5.79 -1.13
CA ASN A 155 3.98 6.17 -2.46
C ASN A 155 4.72 7.38 -3.03
N PRO A 156 5.47 7.24 -4.15
CA PRO A 156 6.21 8.33 -4.78
C PRO A 156 5.37 9.58 -5.08
N LYS A 157 4.13 9.40 -5.54
CA LYS A 157 3.22 10.52 -5.86
C LYS A 157 2.87 11.32 -4.61
N LEU A 158 2.54 10.66 -3.51
CA LEU A 158 2.21 11.33 -2.24
C LEU A 158 3.44 12.01 -1.62
N LEU A 159 4.63 11.47 -1.84
CA LEU A 159 5.88 12.08 -1.37
C LEU A 159 6.20 13.37 -2.12
N LEU A 160 5.92 13.43 -3.42
CA LEU A 160 6.29 14.57 -4.28
C LEU A 160 5.19 15.63 -4.39
N GLU A 161 3.93 15.24 -4.28
CA GLU A 161 2.77 16.11 -4.56
C GLU A 161 1.94 16.42 -3.29
N HIS A 162 2.56 16.39 -2.09
CA HIS A 162 1.86 16.74 -0.85
C HIS A 162 1.66 18.27 -0.71
N PRO A 163 0.57 18.71 -0.03
CA PRO A 163 0.36 20.13 0.28
C PRO A 163 1.48 20.67 1.18
N GLU A 164 1.86 21.94 0.99
CA GLU A 164 2.94 22.61 1.73
C GLU A 164 2.70 22.66 3.25
N ASP A 165 1.44 22.70 3.67
CA ASP A 165 1.04 22.71 5.09
C ASP A 165 1.02 21.32 5.73
N LYS A 166 1.33 20.26 4.97
CA LYS A 166 1.40 18.87 5.43
C LYS A 166 2.83 18.37 5.51
N LYS A 167 3.08 17.48 6.44
CA LYS A 167 4.36 16.80 6.56
C LYS A 167 4.26 15.38 6.02
N VAL A 168 5.31 14.92 5.36
CA VAL A 168 5.44 13.54 4.91
C VAL A 168 6.68 12.91 5.50
N ILE A 169 6.54 11.65 5.88
CA ILE A 169 7.65 10.77 6.25
C ILE A 169 7.73 9.69 5.19
N LYS A 170 8.87 9.57 4.54
CA LYS A 170 9.11 8.51 3.57
C LYS A 170 9.39 7.20 4.28
N PHE A 171 8.61 6.16 3.98
CA PHE A 171 9.01 4.79 4.27
C PHE A 171 9.88 4.27 3.13
N ASN A 172 11.13 3.94 3.42
CA ASN A 172 12.11 3.57 2.40
C ASN A 172 11.77 2.23 1.75
N THR A 173 11.65 2.24 0.42
CA THR A 173 11.41 1.06 -0.42
C THR A 173 12.28 1.13 -1.67
N ASN A 174 12.35 0.03 -2.43
CA ASN A 174 13.11 0.01 -3.69
C ASN A 174 12.56 0.99 -4.73
N TYR A 175 11.23 1.14 -4.79
CA TYR A 175 10.56 1.98 -5.81
C TYR A 175 10.50 3.47 -5.46
N ASN A 176 11.03 3.88 -4.32
CA ASN A 176 11.17 5.30 -3.97
C ASN A 176 12.59 5.68 -3.54
N SER A 177 13.58 4.84 -3.84
CA SER A 177 14.99 5.05 -3.44
C SER A 177 15.57 6.37 -3.96
N GLU A 178 15.16 6.80 -5.17
CA GLU A 178 15.64 8.04 -5.80
C GLU A 178 14.98 9.31 -5.26
N ILE A 179 13.94 9.18 -4.42
CA ILE A 179 13.21 10.33 -3.87
C ILE A 179 13.86 10.78 -2.57
N ASN A 180 14.40 11.98 -2.55
CA ASN A 180 14.98 12.59 -1.36
C ASN A 180 13.95 13.41 -0.62
N ILE A 181 13.60 12.98 0.60
CA ILE A 181 12.71 13.68 1.54
C ILE A 181 13.49 13.89 2.84
N GLU A 182 13.27 15.03 3.50
CA GLU A 182 13.94 15.41 4.75
C GLU A 182 13.74 14.36 5.85
N HIS A 183 12.53 13.82 5.94
CA HIS A 183 12.19 12.82 6.96
C HIS A 183 11.96 11.46 6.32
N SER A 184 12.78 10.47 6.68
CA SER A 184 12.61 9.09 6.21
C SER A 184 12.89 8.09 7.31
N ILE A 185 12.26 6.91 7.21
CA ILE A 185 12.47 5.74 8.06
C ILE A 185 12.54 4.48 7.21
N SER A 186 13.17 3.44 7.75
CA SER A 186 13.22 2.11 7.13
C SER A 186 12.48 1.05 7.97
N SER A 187 12.00 1.42 9.14
CA SER A 187 11.23 0.56 10.03
C SER A 187 10.18 1.37 10.80
N ILE A 188 9.02 0.76 11.06
CA ILE A 188 7.95 1.36 11.88
C ILE A 188 8.45 1.70 13.30
N LYS A 189 9.43 0.96 13.81
CA LYS A 189 10.07 1.25 15.11
C LYS A 189 10.66 2.66 15.22
N GLU A 190 11.07 3.24 14.09
CA GLU A 190 11.67 4.58 14.03
C GLU A 190 10.62 5.70 14.08
N LEU A 191 9.32 5.36 13.87
CA LEU A 191 8.25 6.34 13.67
C LEU A 191 8.12 7.30 14.86
N LYS A 192 8.17 6.79 16.10
CA LYS A 192 8.00 7.61 17.31
C LYS A 192 9.09 8.68 17.43
N SER A 193 10.35 8.30 17.22
CA SER A 193 11.47 9.25 17.25
C SER A 193 11.38 10.25 16.11
N LYS A 194 10.95 9.81 14.93
CA LYS A 194 10.81 10.68 13.75
C LYS A 194 9.69 11.72 13.93
N ILE A 195 8.58 11.34 14.54
CA ILE A 195 7.49 12.26 14.89
C ILE A 195 7.99 13.33 15.89
N SER A 196 8.75 12.96 16.92
CA SER A 196 9.34 13.90 17.85
C SER A 196 10.26 14.90 17.15
N GLU A 197 11.16 14.44 16.25
CA GLU A 197 12.04 15.33 15.47
C GLU A 197 11.32 16.40 14.64
N ILE A 198 10.10 16.09 14.15
CA ILE A 198 9.32 17.01 13.31
C ILE A 198 8.65 18.12 14.12
N TYR A 199 8.40 17.88 15.42
CA TYR A 199 7.55 18.75 16.24
C TYR A 199 8.21 19.32 17.49
N ASP A 200 9.42 18.87 17.83
CA ASP A 200 10.25 19.46 18.88
C ASP A 200 11.16 20.58 18.32
#